data_fe2cd76e03332ab215bbffe4e414fe8f
#
_entry.id   fe2cd76e03332ab215bbffe4e414fe8f
#
_cell.length_a   1.000
_cell.length_b   1.000
_cell.length_c   1.000
_cell.angle_alpha   90.00
_cell.angle_beta   90.00
_cell.angle_gamma   90.00
#
_symmetry.space_group_name_H-M   'P 1'
#
loop_
_entity.id
_entity.type
_entity.pdbx_description
1 polymer ?
#
loop_
_entity_poly.entity_id
_entity_poly.type
_entity_poly.pdbx_seq_one_letter_code
_entity_poly.pdbx_strand_id
1 'polypeptide(L)'
;MVPEKQQMKITRIENGTVIDHISPGAALKVFEILGLEEDEESSITLAIRVKSDRMGKKDLLKIEDKFLTHKESAMIALISPRATINIIRSFEVDSKHPVELPGKLTGIFDCDNPNCITNQEREPVEPQFEVTSKNPIAVRCLYCDNLMDEKQVTGQLIQNN
;
A
#
# COMPACT_ATOMS: atom_id res chain seq x y z
N MET A 1 -15.47 9.26 -37.51
CA MET A 1 -16.05 8.32 -36.54
C MET A 1 -14.94 7.79 -35.63
N VAL A 2 -14.99 8.13 -34.37
CA VAL A 2 -14.00 7.62 -33.40
C VAL A 2 -14.39 6.18 -33.05
N PRO A 3 -13.51 5.19 -33.26
CA PRO A 3 -13.85 3.81 -32.93
C PRO A 3 -14.17 3.66 -31.44
N GLU A 4 -15.17 2.87 -31.10
CA GLU A 4 -15.57 2.57 -29.71
C GLU A 4 -14.41 2.11 -28.80
N LYS A 5 -13.29 1.70 -29.41
CA LYS A 5 -12.07 1.27 -28.69
C LYS A 5 -11.33 2.38 -27.97
N GLN A 6 -11.71 3.64 -28.12
CA GLN A 6 -11.07 4.78 -27.48
C GLN A 6 -11.82 5.31 -26.26
N GLN A 7 -12.90 4.69 -25.85
CA GLN A 7 -13.51 5.03 -24.57
C GLN A 7 -12.58 4.58 -23.43
N MET A 8 -12.09 5.55 -22.68
CA MET A 8 -11.31 5.24 -21.49
C MET A 8 -12.21 4.57 -20.46
N LYS A 9 -11.89 3.33 -20.10
CA LYS A 9 -12.62 2.58 -19.07
C LYS A 9 -12.53 3.23 -17.69
N ILE A 10 -11.59 4.14 -17.51
CA ILE A 10 -11.28 4.76 -16.22
C ILE A 10 -11.21 6.27 -16.43
N THR A 11 -12.04 7.01 -15.69
CA THR A 11 -12.09 8.48 -15.76
C THR A 11 -10.81 9.09 -15.16
N ARG A 12 -10.31 10.16 -15.77
CA ARG A 12 -9.22 10.95 -15.21
C ARG A 12 -9.67 11.67 -13.96
N ILE A 13 -8.76 11.75 -12.97
CA ILE A 13 -8.97 12.54 -11.75
C ILE A 13 -8.29 13.90 -11.89
N GLU A 14 -8.88 14.92 -11.29
CA GLU A 14 -8.32 16.26 -11.29
C GLU A 14 -7.12 16.37 -10.36
N ASN A 15 -7.31 15.98 -9.10
CA ASN A 15 -6.25 15.95 -8.08
C ASN A 15 -6.37 14.66 -7.29
N GLY A 16 -5.24 14.14 -6.86
CA GLY A 16 -5.22 12.96 -6.02
C GLY A 16 -4.04 12.04 -6.32
N THR A 17 -4.24 10.77 -6.02
CA THR A 17 -3.21 9.74 -6.17
C THR A 17 -3.70 8.60 -7.03
N VAL A 18 -2.84 8.14 -7.95
CA VAL A 18 -3.05 6.90 -8.69
C VAL A 18 -1.96 5.92 -8.29
N ILE A 19 -2.34 4.82 -7.69
CA ILE A 19 -1.43 3.72 -7.39
C ILE A 19 -1.52 2.74 -8.55
N ASP A 20 -0.45 2.66 -9.32
CA ASP A 20 -0.38 1.84 -10.52
C ASP A 20 0.58 0.64 -10.33
N HIS A 21 0.56 -0.28 -11.25
CA HIS A 21 1.42 -1.47 -11.24
C HIS A 21 1.28 -2.30 -9.95
N ILE A 22 0.10 -2.29 -9.35
CA ILE A 22 -0.21 -3.17 -8.23
C ILE A 22 -0.28 -4.61 -8.75
N SER A 23 0.31 -5.54 -8.02
CA SER A 23 0.25 -6.96 -8.37
C SER A 23 -1.20 -7.43 -8.49
N PRO A 24 -1.54 -8.26 -9.51
CA PRO A 24 -2.90 -8.72 -9.71
C PRO A 24 -3.48 -9.39 -8.46
N GLY A 25 -4.65 -8.90 -8.03
CA GLY A 25 -5.32 -9.38 -6.81
C GLY A 25 -4.93 -8.67 -5.52
N ALA A 26 -3.93 -7.77 -5.54
CA ALA A 26 -3.47 -7.07 -4.35
C ALA A 26 -4.19 -5.74 -4.09
N ALA A 27 -4.92 -5.20 -5.06
CA ALA A 27 -5.56 -3.89 -4.91
C ALA A 27 -6.58 -3.83 -3.76
N LEU A 28 -7.32 -4.90 -3.51
CA LEU A 28 -8.27 -4.95 -2.40
C LEU A 28 -7.55 -4.88 -1.05
N LYS A 29 -6.39 -5.53 -0.92
CA LYS A 29 -5.56 -5.42 0.28
C LYS A 29 -5.02 -4.01 0.47
N VAL A 30 -4.57 -3.38 -0.60
CA VAL A 30 -4.11 -1.98 -0.57
C VAL A 30 -5.26 -1.06 -0.14
N PHE A 31 -6.43 -1.23 -0.70
CA PHE A 31 -7.65 -0.51 -0.32
C PHE A 31 -7.94 -0.64 1.18
N GLU A 32 -7.86 -1.85 1.70
CA GLU A 32 -8.13 -2.17 3.10
C GLU A 32 -7.07 -1.58 4.04
N ILE A 33 -5.78 -1.75 3.75
CA ILE A 33 -4.70 -1.24 4.61
C ILE A 33 -4.62 0.28 4.67
N LEU A 34 -5.10 0.97 3.63
CA LEU A 34 -5.18 2.42 3.61
C LEU A 34 -6.42 2.96 4.35
N GLY A 35 -7.28 2.09 4.86
CA GLY A 35 -8.48 2.48 5.58
C GLY A 35 -9.52 3.17 4.71
N LEU A 36 -9.52 2.93 3.41
CA LEU A 36 -10.39 3.63 2.46
C LEU A 36 -11.87 3.25 2.57
N GLU A 37 -12.18 2.14 3.24
CA GLU A 37 -13.56 1.74 3.52
C GLU A 37 -14.30 2.75 4.41
N GLU A 38 -13.56 3.44 5.27
CA GLU A 38 -14.09 4.44 6.20
C GLU A 38 -14.07 5.86 5.62
N ASP A 39 -13.47 6.05 4.44
CA ASP A 39 -13.44 7.33 3.75
C ASP A 39 -14.72 7.52 2.95
N GLU A 40 -15.65 8.31 3.48
CA GLU A 40 -16.94 8.59 2.85
C GLU A 40 -16.90 9.77 1.86
N GLU A 41 -15.80 10.52 1.81
CA GLU A 41 -15.70 11.75 1.02
C GLU A 41 -14.98 11.57 -0.31
N SER A 42 -13.95 10.74 -0.35
CA SER A 42 -13.12 10.57 -1.54
C SER A 42 -13.77 9.65 -2.57
N SER A 43 -13.75 10.05 -3.83
CA SER A 43 -14.12 9.13 -4.92
C SER A 43 -12.96 8.17 -5.19
N ILE A 44 -13.25 6.88 -5.18
CA ILE A 44 -12.26 5.82 -5.33
C ILE A 44 -12.62 4.94 -6.52
N THR A 45 -11.66 4.72 -7.40
CA THR A 45 -11.80 3.82 -8.54
C THR A 45 -10.79 2.68 -8.40
N LEU A 46 -11.30 1.46 -8.43
CA LEU A 46 -10.52 0.24 -8.34
C LEU A 46 -10.64 -0.53 -9.65
N ALA A 47 -9.51 -0.84 -10.28
CA ALA A 47 -9.47 -1.68 -11.47
C ALA A 47 -8.58 -2.89 -11.22
N ILE A 48 -9.15 -4.07 -11.41
CA ILE A 48 -8.49 -5.34 -11.09
C ILE A 48 -8.22 -6.10 -12.38
N ARG A 49 -6.99 -6.63 -12.52
CA ARG A 49 -6.54 -7.47 -13.64
C ARG A 49 -6.69 -6.79 -15.00
N VAL A 50 -6.36 -5.51 -15.06
CA VAL A 50 -6.31 -4.80 -16.34
C VAL A 50 -5.02 -5.14 -17.08
N LYS A 51 -5.05 -5.04 -18.42
CA LYS A 51 -3.90 -5.35 -19.25
C LYS A 51 -2.74 -4.39 -18.95
N SER A 52 -1.55 -4.95 -18.82
CA SER A 52 -0.31 -4.21 -18.58
C SER A 52 0.79 -4.72 -19.49
N ASP A 53 1.43 -3.81 -20.22
CA ASP A 53 2.58 -4.17 -21.06
C ASP A 53 3.78 -4.59 -20.22
N ARG A 54 3.92 -4.03 -19.03
CA ARG A 54 5.03 -4.30 -18.11
C ARG A 54 4.87 -5.58 -17.31
N MET A 55 3.63 -5.92 -16.91
CA MET A 55 3.34 -6.99 -15.96
C MET A 55 2.42 -8.09 -16.51
N GLY A 56 1.95 -7.95 -17.74
CA GLY A 56 0.87 -8.78 -18.28
C GLY A 56 -0.49 -8.35 -17.76
N LYS A 57 -0.72 -8.46 -16.47
CA LYS A 57 -1.89 -7.95 -15.76
C LYS A 57 -1.44 -7.10 -14.58
N LYS A 58 -2.22 -6.09 -14.23
CA LYS A 58 -1.99 -5.24 -13.06
C LYS A 58 -3.32 -4.84 -12.43
N ASP A 59 -3.26 -4.44 -11.19
CA ASP A 59 -4.35 -3.72 -10.54
C ASP A 59 -4.00 -2.23 -10.48
N LEU A 60 -5.02 -1.40 -10.31
CA LEU A 60 -4.89 0.05 -10.26
C LEU A 60 -5.89 0.62 -9.26
N LEU A 61 -5.46 1.59 -8.49
CA LEU A 61 -6.30 2.26 -7.50
C LEU A 61 -6.16 3.78 -7.67
N LYS A 62 -7.28 4.47 -7.89
CA LYS A 62 -7.35 5.92 -7.98
C LYS A 62 -8.12 6.48 -6.80
N ILE A 63 -7.53 7.47 -6.13
CA ILE A 63 -8.14 8.12 -4.97
C ILE A 63 -8.17 9.63 -5.24
N GLU A 64 -9.36 10.20 -5.40
CA GLU A 64 -9.50 11.63 -5.59
C GLU A 64 -9.26 12.39 -4.29
N ASP A 65 -8.59 13.54 -4.43
CA ASP A 65 -8.33 14.50 -3.34
C ASP A 65 -7.58 13.94 -2.13
N LYS A 66 -6.89 12.80 -2.30
CA LYS A 66 -6.04 12.21 -1.27
C LYS A 66 -4.61 12.05 -1.75
N PHE A 67 -3.67 12.49 -0.91
CA PHE A 67 -2.24 12.30 -1.12
C PHE A 67 -1.69 11.40 -0.02
N LEU A 68 -0.84 10.44 -0.41
CA LEU A 68 -0.32 9.44 0.52
C LEU A 68 0.81 9.98 1.39
N THR A 69 0.84 9.56 2.64
CA THR A 69 1.95 9.78 3.55
C THR A 69 3.09 8.79 3.26
N HIS A 70 4.28 9.06 3.79
CA HIS A 70 5.40 8.11 3.71
C HIS A 70 5.08 6.77 4.36
N LYS A 71 4.35 6.78 5.46
CA LYS A 71 3.88 5.57 6.16
C LYS A 71 2.97 4.75 5.26
N GLU A 72 2.00 5.39 4.62
CA GLU A 72 1.08 4.71 3.70
C GLU A 72 1.83 4.14 2.48
N SER A 73 2.80 4.86 1.93
CA SER A 73 3.64 4.37 0.84
C SER A 73 4.44 3.12 1.26
N ALA A 74 5.01 3.12 2.47
CA ALA A 74 5.70 1.95 3.02
C ALA A 74 4.77 0.75 3.20
N MET A 75 3.54 0.97 3.64
CA MET A 75 2.52 -0.06 3.76
C MET A 75 2.21 -0.70 2.40
N ILE A 76 2.08 0.12 1.37
CA ILE A 76 1.86 -0.38 0.00
C ILE A 76 3.05 -1.21 -0.48
N ALA A 77 4.28 -0.77 -0.17
CA ALA A 77 5.49 -1.50 -0.54
C ALA A 77 5.58 -2.89 0.10
N LEU A 78 4.99 -3.06 1.29
CA LEU A 78 4.90 -4.36 1.97
C LEU A 78 3.93 -5.32 1.25
N ILE A 79 2.90 -4.80 0.61
CA ILE A 79 1.88 -5.61 -0.08
C ILE A 79 2.21 -5.78 -1.56
N SER A 80 2.68 -4.73 -2.20
CA SER A 80 2.96 -4.71 -3.64
C SER A 80 4.21 -3.90 -3.93
N PRO A 81 5.40 -4.52 -3.82
CA PRO A 81 6.68 -3.80 -3.95
C PRO A 81 6.96 -3.25 -5.34
N ARG A 82 6.21 -3.69 -6.36
CA ARG A 82 6.36 -3.21 -7.74
C ARG A 82 5.44 -2.02 -8.06
N ALA A 83 4.60 -1.60 -7.13
CA ALA A 83 3.66 -0.50 -7.33
C ALA A 83 4.38 0.83 -7.55
N THR A 84 3.72 1.70 -8.31
CA THR A 84 4.17 3.08 -8.51
C THR A 84 3.09 4.04 -8.03
N ILE A 85 3.51 5.18 -7.49
CA ILE A 85 2.63 6.23 -7.02
C ILE A 85 2.73 7.40 -7.99
N ASN A 86 1.59 7.78 -8.57
CA ASN A 86 1.46 8.95 -9.43
C ASN A 86 0.65 10.01 -8.68
N ILE A 87 1.23 11.16 -8.49
CA ILE A 87 0.54 12.32 -7.93
C ILE A 87 -0.09 13.09 -9.09
N ILE A 88 -1.40 13.28 -9.02
CA ILE A 88 -2.17 13.98 -10.05
C ILE A 88 -2.54 15.36 -9.55
N ARG A 89 -2.26 16.37 -10.37
CA ARG A 89 -2.69 17.77 -10.15
C ARG A 89 -3.17 18.35 -11.46
N SER A 90 -4.34 18.96 -11.43
CA SER A 90 -4.97 19.59 -12.62
C SER A 90 -5.01 18.62 -13.82
N PHE A 91 -5.45 17.39 -13.56
CA PHE A 91 -5.58 16.30 -14.56
C PHE A 91 -4.27 15.78 -15.13
N GLU A 92 -3.12 16.25 -14.66
CA GLU A 92 -1.80 15.84 -15.15
C GLU A 92 -0.98 15.15 -14.07
N VAL A 93 -0.07 14.29 -14.51
CA VAL A 93 0.88 13.64 -13.60
C VAL A 93 1.93 14.67 -13.17
N ASP A 94 1.85 15.12 -11.91
CA ASP A 94 2.80 16.05 -11.31
C ASP A 94 4.10 15.36 -10.92
N SER A 95 4.01 14.18 -10.35
CA SER A 95 5.16 13.34 -10.03
C SER A 95 4.83 11.87 -10.11
N LYS A 96 5.84 11.06 -10.38
CA LYS A 96 5.73 9.61 -10.46
C LYS A 96 6.96 8.98 -9.80
N HIS A 97 6.74 8.12 -8.83
CA HIS A 97 7.84 7.42 -8.15
C HIS A 97 7.40 6.01 -7.73
N PRO A 98 8.35 5.06 -7.69
CA PRO A 98 8.04 3.73 -7.18
C PRO A 98 7.81 3.79 -5.67
N VAL A 99 7.05 2.83 -5.14
CA VAL A 99 6.96 2.64 -3.69
C VAL A 99 8.32 2.18 -3.18
N GLU A 100 8.70 2.66 -1.99
CA GLU A 100 9.97 2.30 -1.37
C GLU A 100 9.72 1.61 -0.03
N LEU A 101 10.40 0.50 0.18
CA LEU A 101 10.40 -0.19 1.45
C LEU A 101 11.64 0.22 2.23
N PRO A 102 11.51 1.03 3.29
CA PRO A 102 12.67 1.39 4.11
C PRO A 102 13.21 0.18 4.85
N GLY A 103 14.49 0.20 5.18
CA GLY A 103 15.13 -0.89 5.93
C GLY A 103 14.63 -1.05 7.36
N LYS A 104 14.05 0.01 7.92
CA LYS A 104 13.47 0.03 9.27
C LYS A 104 12.03 0.56 9.19
N LEU A 105 11.12 -0.16 9.83
CA LEU A 105 9.69 0.17 9.88
C LEU A 105 9.32 0.56 11.30
N THR A 106 8.70 1.72 11.48
CA THR A 106 8.34 2.25 12.79
C THR A 106 6.85 2.61 12.82
N GLY A 107 6.10 2.04 13.77
CA GLY A 107 4.70 2.37 13.99
C GLY A 107 3.75 1.99 12.86
N ILE A 108 4.09 1.00 12.05
CA ILE A 108 3.28 0.59 10.90
C ILE A 108 2.35 -0.58 11.24
N PHE A 109 2.84 -1.56 11.99
CA PHE A 109 2.08 -2.71 12.44
C PHE A 109 2.63 -3.21 13.77
N ASP A 110 1.87 -4.07 14.44
CA ASP A 110 2.25 -4.61 15.74
C ASP A 110 3.04 -5.91 15.60
N CYS A 111 3.86 -6.20 16.62
CA CYS A 111 4.52 -7.49 16.73
C CYS A 111 3.50 -8.58 17.02
N ASP A 112 3.60 -9.72 16.36
CA ASP A 112 2.69 -10.84 16.58
C ASP A 112 3.06 -11.69 17.82
N ASN A 113 4.18 -11.39 18.48
CA ASN A 113 4.52 -11.98 19.77
C ASN A 113 3.73 -11.29 20.89
N PRO A 114 2.77 -11.97 21.52
CA PRO A 114 1.95 -11.36 22.55
C PRO A 114 2.74 -10.90 23.79
N ASN A 115 3.93 -11.43 23.99
CA ASN A 115 4.80 -11.09 25.11
C ASN A 115 5.79 -9.97 24.80
N CYS A 116 5.78 -9.44 23.57
CA CYS A 116 6.63 -8.30 23.21
C CYS A 116 6.22 -7.05 24.01
N ILE A 117 7.21 -6.27 24.44
CA ILE A 117 6.97 -5.01 25.18
C ILE A 117 6.07 -4.05 24.40
N THR A 118 6.11 -4.09 23.05
CA THR A 118 5.27 -3.24 22.22
C THR A 118 3.78 -3.56 22.31
N ASN A 119 3.43 -4.73 22.85
CA ASN A 119 2.05 -5.18 23.06
C ASN A 119 1.57 -5.01 24.50
N GLN A 120 2.38 -4.38 25.36
CA GLN A 120 2.01 -4.15 26.75
C GLN A 120 1.31 -2.80 26.91
N GLU A 121 0.10 -2.81 27.44
CA GLU A 121 -0.73 -1.60 27.61
C GLU A 121 -0.11 -0.56 28.53
N ARG A 122 0.67 -0.98 29.51
CA ARG A 122 1.26 -0.11 30.54
C ARG A 122 2.49 0.67 30.07
N GLU A 123 3.08 0.25 28.99
CA GLU A 123 4.30 0.87 28.44
C GLU A 123 4.12 1.12 26.95
N PRO A 124 3.57 2.29 26.56
CA PRO A 124 3.32 2.59 25.16
C PRO A 124 4.63 2.79 24.38
N VAL A 125 5.16 1.70 23.86
CA VAL A 125 6.36 1.69 23.03
C VAL A 125 5.93 1.48 21.58
N GLU A 126 6.40 2.34 20.70
CA GLU A 126 6.09 2.25 19.29
C GLU A 126 6.82 1.06 18.65
N PRO A 127 6.11 0.14 17.97
CA PRO A 127 6.75 -1.02 17.37
C PRO A 127 7.77 -0.61 16.30
N GLN A 128 8.91 -1.29 16.30
CA GLN A 128 9.98 -1.08 15.34
C GLN A 128 10.48 -2.41 14.80
N PHE A 129 10.67 -2.47 13.48
CA PHE A 129 11.11 -3.68 12.80
C PHE A 129 12.25 -3.35 11.83
N GLU A 130 13.15 -4.31 11.70
CA GLU A 130 14.16 -4.33 10.64
C GLU A 130 13.68 -5.24 9.51
N VAL A 131 13.77 -4.78 8.27
CA VAL A 131 13.47 -5.61 7.10
C VAL A 131 14.68 -6.51 6.84
N THR A 132 14.50 -7.81 7.03
CA THR A 132 15.56 -8.81 6.84
C THR A 132 15.55 -9.41 5.44
N SER A 133 14.40 -9.38 4.75
CA SER A 133 14.25 -9.82 3.37
C SER A 133 13.15 -8.99 2.70
N LYS A 134 13.35 -8.67 1.42
CA LYS A 134 12.36 -7.92 0.62
C LYS A 134 11.53 -8.81 -0.29
N ASN A 135 12.02 -9.99 -0.62
CA ASN A 135 11.33 -10.91 -1.52
C ASN A 135 11.71 -12.37 -1.19
N PRO A 136 10.87 -13.12 -0.47
CA PRO A 136 9.64 -12.64 0.19
C PRO A 136 9.93 -11.68 1.35
N ILE A 137 8.93 -10.90 1.75
CA ILE A 137 9.05 -9.99 2.88
C ILE A 137 9.28 -10.79 4.17
N ALA A 138 10.28 -10.37 4.93
CA ALA A 138 10.54 -10.86 6.28
C ALA A 138 11.08 -9.72 7.14
N VAL A 139 10.62 -9.65 8.37
CA VAL A 139 11.01 -8.61 9.31
C VAL A 139 11.40 -9.21 10.66
N ARG A 140 12.20 -8.47 11.43
CA ARG A 140 12.60 -8.83 12.78
C ARG A 140 12.23 -7.69 13.72
N CYS A 141 11.51 -8.01 14.79
CA CYS A 141 11.20 -7.03 15.83
C CYS A 141 12.48 -6.57 16.53
N LEU A 142 12.68 -5.26 16.65
CA LEU A 142 13.87 -4.72 17.30
C LEU A 142 13.83 -4.82 18.84
N TYR A 143 12.69 -5.14 19.41
CA TYR A 143 12.54 -5.29 20.87
C TYR A 143 12.66 -6.74 21.35
N CYS A 144 12.00 -7.67 20.69
CA CYS A 144 11.96 -9.06 21.13
C CYS A 144 12.66 -10.06 20.17
N ASP A 145 13.21 -9.58 19.05
CA ASP A 145 13.86 -10.39 18.00
C ASP A 145 12.93 -11.39 17.30
N ASN A 146 11.62 -11.29 17.50
CA ASN A 146 10.67 -12.15 16.82
C ASN A 146 10.73 -11.94 15.31
N LEU A 147 10.76 -13.02 14.55
CA LEU A 147 10.75 -12.99 13.09
C LEU A 147 9.32 -13.14 12.60
N MET A 148 8.94 -12.32 11.63
CA MET A 148 7.64 -12.37 10.98
C MET A 148 7.82 -12.52 9.48
N ASP A 149 7.09 -13.46 8.89
CA ASP A 149 7.08 -13.67 7.45
C ASP A 149 6.04 -12.76 6.76
N GLU A 150 6.00 -12.84 5.43
CA GLU A 150 5.07 -12.03 4.61
C GLU A 150 3.61 -12.17 5.04
N LYS A 151 3.17 -13.39 5.34
CA LYS A 151 1.80 -13.68 5.76
C LYS A 151 1.48 -13.04 7.12
N GLN A 152 2.41 -13.13 8.06
CA GLN A 152 2.26 -12.54 9.39
C GLN A 152 2.25 -11.01 9.32
N VAL A 153 3.12 -10.41 8.52
CA VAL A 153 3.16 -8.96 8.30
C VAL A 153 1.85 -8.47 7.67
N THR A 154 1.39 -9.13 6.62
CA THR A 154 0.12 -8.80 5.96
C THR A 154 -1.06 -8.92 6.92
N GLY A 155 -1.07 -9.98 7.73
CA GLY A 155 -2.11 -10.18 8.75
C GLY A 155 -2.16 -9.03 9.76
N GLN A 156 -1.01 -8.57 10.24
CA GLN A 156 -0.93 -7.44 11.17
C GLN A 156 -1.35 -6.12 10.54
N LEU A 157 -1.00 -5.87 9.30
CA LEU A 157 -1.41 -4.67 8.58
C LEU A 157 -2.94 -4.58 8.42
N ILE A 158 -3.57 -5.70 8.12
CA ILE A 158 -5.04 -5.76 7.94
C ILE A 158 -5.76 -5.60 9.28
N GLN A 159 -5.26 -6.22 10.35
CA GLN A 159 -5.89 -6.14 11.69
C GLN A 159 -5.84 -4.76 12.30
N ASN A 160 -4.85 -3.95 11.95
CA ASN A 160 -4.62 -2.63 12.56
C ASN A 160 -5.34 -1.48 11.82
N ASN A 161 -6.16 -1.80 10.83
CA ASN A 161 -6.94 -0.80 10.11
C ASN A 161 -8.44 -1.07 10.17
#